data_b84590343458a99c3fbc4129cb7d711e
#
_entry.id   b84590343458a99c3fbc4129cb7d711e
#
_cell.length_a   1.000
_cell.length_b   1.000
_cell.length_c   1.000
_cell.angle_alpha   90.00
_cell.angle_beta   90.00
_cell.angle_gamma   90.00
#
_symmetry.space_group_name_H-M   'P 1'
#
loop_
_entity.id
_entity.type
_entity.pdbx_description
1 polymer ?
#
loop_
_entity_poly.entity_id
_entity_poly.type
_entity_poly.pdbx_seq_one_letter_code
_entity_poly.pdbx_strand_id
1 'polypeptide(L)'
;VPDRQASPARPARRKPQLHHARVARTEQLTPHMVRVVLSGDGLTGFPAGEHTDHYVKLLFPAPGVDYPQPFDIERIRAELPRDQWPAMRTYTVRAWDPATGELTIDFVVHGDEGLAGPWARSAGVGDEVYFLGPGGAYSPSPDADWHLLVGDESALPAIAASLARVPEGAPVRAFIEVAGAEEEQPLAAPPGAEIVWLHRGAAPVGERLVTAVRELDFPEGRVLAFVHGEAGFVKELRGHLRLERGIAREQLSISGYWRLGADEDGWQASKREWNAQVEAEQEGQTSAA
;
A
#
# COMPACT_ATOMS: atom_id res chain seq x y z
N VAL A 1 -43.10 13.44 11.70
CA VAL A 1 -41.99 12.49 11.89
C VAL A 1 -41.22 12.50 10.57
N PRO A 2 -39.98 13.01 10.48
CA PRO A 2 -39.21 12.93 9.23
C PRO A 2 -38.68 11.54 9.05
N ASP A 3 -38.87 11.03 7.83
CA ASP A 3 -38.49 9.75 7.31
C ASP A 3 -36.95 9.57 7.41
N ARG A 4 -36.49 8.55 8.14
CA ARG A 4 -35.08 8.16 8.17
C ARG A 4 -34.75 7.49 6.84
N GLN A 5 -34.17 8.24 5.92
CA GLN A 5 -33.55 7.66 4.73
C GLN A 5 -32.46 6.67 5.18
N ALA A 6 -32.69 5.40 4.83
CA ALA A 6 -31.74 4.32 5.05
C ALA A 6 -30.45 4.60 4.26
N SER A 7 -29.32 4.64 4.95
CA SER A 7 -28.00 4.69 4.30
C SER A 7 -27.87 3.55 3.27
N PRO A 8 -27.31 3.82 2.09
CA PRO A 8 -27.12 2.78 1.08
C PRO A 8 -26.24 1.65 1.64
N ALA A 9 -26.72 0.41 1.50
CA ALA A 9 -26.01 -0.77 1.94
C ALA A 9 -24.61 -0.81 1.28
N ARG A 10 -23.56 -0.96 2.08
CA ARG A 10 -22.20 -1.16 1.60
C ARG A 10 -22.20 -2.36 0.63
N PRO A 11 -21.67 -2.21 -0.61
CA PRO A 11 -21.60 -3.32 -1.54
C PRO A 11 -20.88 -4.51 -0.89
N ALA A 12 -21.43 -5.71 -1.06
CA ALA A 12 -20.85 -6.93 -0.53
C ALA A 12 -19.40 -7.05 -1.05
N ARG A 13 -18.42 -7.18 -0.14
CA ARG A 13 -17.02 -7.39 -0.51
C ARG A 13 -16.94 -8.65 -1.38
N ARG A 14 -16.54 -8.51 -2.64
CA ARG A 14 -16.21 -9.66 -3.48
C ARG A 14 -15.14 -10.49 -2.79
N LYS A 15 -15.29 -11.83 -2.81
CA LYS A 15 -14.23 -12.72 -2.33
C LYS A 15 -12.98 -12.46 -3.15
N PRO A 16 -11.77 -12.37 -2.50
CA PRO A 16 -10.52 -12.22 -3.24
C PRO A 16 -10.36 -13.39 -4.21
N GLN A 17 -10.07 -13.07 -5.46
CA GLN A 17 -9.81 -14.08 -6.49
C GLN A 17 -8.37 -14.58 -6.35
N LEU A 18 -8.17 -15.91 -6.50
CA LEU A 18 -6.85 -16.50 -6.61
C LEU A 18 -6.34 -16.35 -8.04
N HIS A 19 -5.12 -15.87 -8.17
CA HIS A 19 -4.38 -15.76 -9.42
C HIS A 19 -3.12 -16.58 -9.38
N HIS A 20 -2.71 -17.08 -10.54
CA HIS A 20 -1.46 -17.76 -10.77
C HIS A 20 -0.71 -17.04 -11.89
N ALA A 21 0.54 -16.71 -11.65
CA ALA A 21 1.39 -16.02 -12.61
C ALA A 21 2.82 -16.57 -12.56
N ARG A 22 3.65 -16.11 -13.49
CA ARG A 22 5.09 -16.42 -13.52
C ARG A 22 5.89 -15.14 -13.58
N VAL A 23 7.07 -15.16 -13.01
CA VAL A 23 8.03 -14.08 -13.13
C VAL A 23 8.45 -13.98 -14.61
N ALA A 24 8.16 -12.85 -15.22
CA ALA A 24 8.58 -12.52 -16.58
C ALA A 24 9.98 -11.89 -16.61
N ARG A 25 10.27 -11.02 -15.64
CA ARG A 25 11.57 -10.36 -15.45
C ARG A 25 11.68 -9.75 -14.08
N THR A 26 12.92 -9.46 -13.67
CA THR A 26 13.24 -8.70 -12.45
C THR A 26 14.17 -7.54 -12.80
N GLU A 27 14.13 -6.49 -11.98
CA GLU A 27 14.97 -5.30 -12.15
C GLU A 27 15.34 -4.75 -10.76
N GLN A 28 16.62 -4.49 -10.54
CA GLN A 28 17.08 -3.75 -9.37
C GLN A 28 16.85 -2.26 -9.63
N LEU A 29 15.90 -1.64 -8.94
CA LEU A 29 15.59 -0.22 -9.11
C LEU A 29 16.55 0.67 -8.34
N THR A 30 16.78 0.32 -7.07
CA THR A 30 17.66 1.01 -6.13
C THR A 30 18.31 -0.03 -5.22
N PRO A 31 19.27 0.31 -4.37
CA PRO A 31 19.90 -0.67 -3.47
C PRO A 31 18.90 -1.52 -2.65
N HIS A 32 17.75 -0.93 -2.28
CA HIS A 32 16.77 -1.60 -1.43
C HIS A 32 15.38 -1.76 -2.11
N MET A 33 15.29 -1.63 -3.42
CA MET A 33 14.03 -1.84 -4.15
C MET A 33 14.23 -2.74 -5.37
N VAL A 34 13.50 -3.84 -5.42
CA VAL A 34 13.49 -4.78 -6.55
C VAL A 34 12.11 -4.77 -7.19
N ARG A 35 12.07 -4.61 -8.49
CA ARG A 35 10.86 -4.76 -9.30
C ARG A 35 10.75 -6.19 -9.81
N VAL A 36 9.60 -6.78 -9.66
CA VAL A 36 9.23 -8.07 -10.27
C VAL A 36 8.05 -7.84 -11.19
N VAL A 37 8.17 -8.28 -12.43
CA VAL A 37 7.07 -8.25 -13.40
C VAL A 37 6.56 -9.66 -13.59
N LEU A 38 5.26 -9.83 -13.39
CA LEU A 38 4.55 -11.09 -13.49
C LEU A 38 3.73 -11.12 -14.77
N SER A 39 3.63 -12.30 -15.39
CA SER A 39 2.79 -12.54 -16.56
C SER A 39 2.21 -13.96 -16.53
N GLY A 40 1.34 -14.27 -17.47
CA GLY A 40 0.75 -15.60 -17.65
C GLY A 40 -0.76 -15.61 -17.79
N ASP A 41 -1.29 -16.74 -18.25
CA ASP A 41 -2.74 -16.90 -18.55
C ASP A 41 -3.64 -16.68 -17.32
N GLY A 42 -3.12 -16.93 -16.11
CA GLY A 42 -3.86 -16.69 -14.87
C GLY A 42 -4.08 -15.21 -14.52
N LEU A 43 -3.49 -14.29 -15.32
CA LEU A 43 -3.75 -12.85 -15.25
C LEU A 43 -4.77 -12.37 -16.29
N THR A 44 -5.27 -13.26 -17.16
CA THR A 44 -6.28 -12.90 -18.14
C THR A 44 -7.51 -12.34 -17.44
N GLY A 45 -7.88 -11.09 -17.78
CA GLY A 45 -9.00 -10.40 -17.15
C GLY A 45 -8.72 -9.97 -15.70
N PHE A 46 -7.43 -9.81 -15.31
CA PHE A 46 -7.08 -9.28 -13.98
C PHE A 46 -7.89 -7.99 -13.72
N PRO A 47 -8.65 -7.95 -12.62
CA PRO A 47 -9.62 -6.88 -12.39
C PRO A 47 -8.96 -5.63 -11.79
N ALA A 48 -7.89 -5.13 -12.44
CA ALA A 48 -7.31 -3.85 -12.11
C ALA A 48 -8.35 -2.76 -12.39
N GLY A 49 -8.93 -2.23 -11.34
CA GLY A 49 -9.95 -1.19 -11.39
C GLY A 49 -9.35 0.22 -11.42
N GLU A 50 -10.11 1.16 -10.90
CA GLU A 50 -9.76 2.58 -10.91
C GLU A 50 -8.80 3.00 -9.79
N HIS A 51 -8.56 2.14 -8.80
CA HIS A 51 -7.72 2.49 -7.65
C HIS A 51 -6.23 2.50 -8.00
N THR A 52 -5.49 3.38 -7.35
CA THR A 52 -4.03 3.50 -7.47
C THR A 52 -3.28 2.81 -6.34
N ASP A 53 -3.98 2.51 -5.25
CA ASP A 53 -3.48 1.74 -4.11
C ASP A 53 -3.84 0.24 -4.21
N HIS A 54 -4.07 -0.27 -5.43
CA HIS A 54 -4.31 -1.69 -5.60
C HIS A 54 -3.20 -2.51 -4.96
N TYR A 55 -3.60 -3.54 -4.21
CA TYR A 55 -2.68 -4.48 -3.59
C TYR A 55 -3.11 -5.93 -3.85
N VAL A 56 -2.15 -6.80 -3.84
CA VAL A 56 -2.32 -8.24 -3.88
C VAL A 56 -1.70 -8.86 -2.63
N LYS A 57 -2.17 -10.06 -2.28
CA LYS A 57 -1.60 -10.87 -1.19
C LYS A 57 -0.89 -12.04 -1.80
N LEU A 58 0.43 -11.94 -1.91
CA LEU A 58 1.31 -13.00 -2.39
C LEU A 58 1.30 -14.16 -1.39
N LEU A 59 1.29 -15.38 -1.91
CA LEU A 59 1.26 -16.61 -1.14
C LEU A 59 2.62 -17.31 -1.27
N PHE A 60 3.31 -17.42 -0.14
CA PHE A 60 4.61 -18.08 -0.06
C PHE A 60 4.42 -19.47 0.56
N PRO A 61 4.63 -20.55 -0.21
CA PRO A 61 4.54 -21.92 0.29
C PRO A 61 5.44 -22.17 1.49
N ALA A 62 4.93 -22.89 2.49
CA ALA A 62 5.75 -23.32 3.62
C ALA A 62 6.76 -24.39 3.15
N PRO A 63 8.03 -24.31 3.58
CA PRO A 63 9.04 -25.28 3.16
C PRO A 63 8.65 -26.72 3.51
N GLY A 64 8.79 -27.64 2.56
CA GLY A 64 8.55 -29.08 2.77
C GLY A 64 7.08 -29.49 2.87
N VAL A 65 6.15 -28.60 2.53
CA VAL A 65 4.72 -28.90 2.51
C VAL A 65 4.26 -29.14 1.07
N ASP A 66 3.66 -30.30 0.83
CA ASP A 66 3.03 -30.65 -0.44
C ASP A 66 1.59 -30.11 -0.47
N TYR A 67 1.33 -29.14 -1.32
CA TYR A 67 0.00 -28.56 -1.48
C TYR A 67 -0.83 -29.30 -2.52
N PRO A 68 -2.18 -29.40 -2.32
CA PRO A 68 -3.07 -30.02 -3.27
C PRO A 68 -3.01 -29.32 -4.63
N GLN A 69 -3.06 -30.11 -5.70
CA GLN A 69 -3.14 -29.62 -7.06
C GLN A 69 -4.55 -29.82 -7.63
N PRO A 70 -5.12 -28.86 -8.35
CA PRO A 70 -4.61 -27.49 -8.54
C PRO A 70 -4.51 -26.74 -7.18
N PHE A 71 -3.62 -25.75 -7.09
CA PHE A 71 -3.43 -24.97 -5.88
C PHE A 71 -4.74 -24.24 -5.52
N ASP A 72 -5.28 -24.55 -4.35
CA ASP A 72 -6.54 -24.01 -3.84
C ASP A 72 -6.40 -23.64 -2.36
N ILE A 73 -6.43 -22.33 -2.07
CA ILE A 73 -6.23 -21.84 -0.71
C ILE A 73 -7.37 -22.20 0.24
N GLU A 74 -8.60 -22.35 -0.24
CA GLU A 74 -9.73 -22.77 0.61
C GLU A 74 -9.58 -24.23 0.99
N ARG A 75 -9.18 -25.08 0.05
CA ARG A 75 -8.88 -26.49 0.29
C ARG A 75 -7.68 -26.67 1.22
N ILE A 76 -6.60 -25.93 1.00
CA ILE A 76 -5.42 -25.92 1.88
C ILE A 76 -5.83 -25.62 3.32
N ARG A 77 -6.65 -24.59 3.53
CA ARG A 77 -7.12 -24.21 4.88
C ARG A 77 -8.06 -25.22 5.53
N ALA A 78 -8.77 -25.98 4.73
CA ALA A 78 -9.66 -27.02 5.22
C ALA A 78 -8.93 -28.34 5.56
N GLU A 79 -7.90 -28.68 4.80
CA GLU A 79 -7.22 -29.98 4.90
C GLU A 79 -5.91 -29.94 5.69
N LEU A 80 -5.21 -28.79 5.74
CA LEU A 80 -3.90 -28.67 6.39
C LEU A 80 -3.97 -27.86 7.69
N PRO A 81 -3.13 -28.19 8.69
CA PRO A 81 -3.01 -27.38 9.90
C PRO A 81 -2.44 -26.00 9.60
N ARG A 82 -2.73 -25.03 10.48
CA ARG A 82 -2.45 -23.60 10.23
C ARG A 82 -0.97 -23.27 10.03
N ASP A 83 -0.09 -23.98 10.67
CA ASP A 83 1.37 -23.84 10.55
C ASP A 83 1.92 -24.32 9.20
N GLN A 84 1.11 -25.04 8.44
CA GLN A 84 1.42 -25.47 7.07
C GLN A 84 0.75 -24.59 6.00
N TRP A 85 0.02 -23.53 6.38
CA TRP A 85 -0.57 -22.66 5.39
C TRP A 85 0.50 -21.79 4.73
N PRO A 86 0.31 -21.40 3.45
CA PRO A 86 1.20 -20.43 2.82
C PRO A 86 1.20 -19.12 3.62
N ALA A 87 2.38 -18.58 3.85
CA ALA A 87 2.48 -17.25 4.42
C ALA A 87 1.98 -16.21 3.40
N MET A 88 1.28 -15.18 3.89
CA MET A 88 0.77 -14.12 3.03
C MET A 88 1.55 -12.83 3.23
N ARG A 89 1.90 -12.15 2.15
CA ARG A 89 2.55 -10.84 2.17
C ARG A 89 1.83 -9.88 1.23
N THR A 90 1.50 -8.71 1.75
CA THR A 90 0.72 -7.71 1.02
C THR A 90 1.64 -6.75 0.28
N TYR A 91 1.45 -6.64 -1.02
CA TYR A 91 2.22 -5.72 -1.87
C TYR A 91 1.33 -4.91 -2.80
N THR A 92 1.73 -3.68 -3.04
CA THR A 92 1.05 -2.79 -3.98
C THR A 92 1.27 -3.27 -5.42
N VAL A 93 0.21 -3.23 -6.21
CA VAL A 93 0.30 -3.32 -7.67
C VAL A 93 0.82 -1.98 -8.19
N ARG A 94 2.12 -1.94 -8.54
CA ARG A 94 2.76 -0.73 -9.07
C ARG A 94 2.19 -0.33 -10.42
N ALA A 95 1.91 -1.32 -11.27
CA ALA A 95 1.28 -1.13 -12.57
C ALA A 95 0.62 -2.43 -13.05
N TRP A 96 -0.41 -2.28 -13.85
CA TRP A 96 -1.02 -3.33 -14.65
C TRP A 96 -1.11 -2.86 -16.09
N ASP A 97 -0.56 -3.62 -17.01
CA ASP A 97 -0.67 -3.38 -18.45
C ASP A 97 -1.56 -4.46 -19.09
N PRO A 98 -2.81 -4.13 -19.44
CA PRO A 98 -3.71 -5.09 -20.06
C PRO A 98 -3.32 -5.45 -21.50
N ALA A 99 -2.49 -4.65 -22.16
CA ALA A 99 -2.05 -4.94 -23.54
C ALA A 99 -0.99 -6.05 -23.57
N THR A 100 -0.10 -6.08 -22.59
CA THR A 100 0.93 -7.11 -22.45
C THR A 100 0.55 -8.21 -21.47
N GLY A 101 -0.50 -8.01 -20.64
CA GLY A 101 -0.86 -8.92 -19.57
C GLY A 101 0.16 -8.95 -18.44
N GLU A 102 0.86 -7.85 -18.20
CA GLU A 102 1.92 -7.74 -17.19
C GLU A 102 1.48 -7.03 -15.93
N LEU A 103 1.74 -7.65 -14.79
CA LEU A 103 1.55 -7.10 -13.46
C LEU A 103 2.91 -6.76 -12.84
N THR A 104 3.10 -5.50 -12.44
CA THR A 104 4.35 -5.02 -11.83
C THR A 104 4.18 -4.83 -10.34
N ILE A 105 5.13 -5.35 -9.57
CA ILE A 105 5.21 -5.19 -8.11
C ILE A 105 6.63 -4.77 -7.75
N ASP A 106 6.75 -3.73 -6.93
CA ASP A 106 8.03 -3.28 -6.38
C ASP A 106 8.14 -3.77 -4.92
N PHE A 107 9.26 -4.41 -4.61
CA PHE A 107 9.54 -5.03 -3.32
C PHE A 107 10.61 -4.23 -2.58
N VAL A 108 10.29 -3.81 -1.37
CA VAL A 108 11.31 -3.30 -0.44
C VAL A 108 12.12 -4.47 0.10
N VAL A 109 13.43 -4.35 0.08
CA VAL A 109 14.37 -5.40 0.47
C VAL A 109 15.29 -4.89 1.57
N HIS A 110 15.18 -5.47 2.76
CA HIS A 110 16.02 -5.16 3.91
C HIS A 110 16.82 -6.39 4.32
N GLY A 111 18.08 -6.46 3.91
CA GLY A 111 18.92 -7.62 4.21
C GLY A 111 18.31 -8.95 3.75
N ASP A 112 18.54 -10.01 4.53
CA ASP A 112 18.03 -11.36 4.27
C ASP A 112 16.85 -11.73 5.18
N GLU A 113 16.26 -10.75 5.86
CA GLU A 113 15.14 -10.98 6.78
C GLU A 113 13.79 -11.00 6.04
N GLY A 114 12.84 -11.73 6.63
CA GLY A 114 11.50 -11.90 6.07
C GLY A 114 11.42 -12.93 4.94
N LEU A 115 10.36 -12.88 4.17
CA LEU A 115 10.08 -13.85 3.09
C LEU A 115 10.12 -13.19 1.71
N ALA A 116 9.38 -12.12 1.54
CA ALA A 116 9.13 -11.54 0.22
C ALA A 116 10.33 -10.77 -0.36
N GLY A 117 11.09 -10.07 0.48
CA GLY A 117 12.30 -9.37 0.06
C GLY A 117 13.39 -10.32 -0.46
N PRO A 118 13.83 -11.32 0.32
CA PRO A 118 14.76 -12.33 -0.14
C PRO A 118 14.28 -13.09 -1.39
N TRP A 119 12.97 -13.43 -1.43
CA TRP A 119 12.38 -14.05 -2.62
C TRP A 119 12.52 -13.13 -3.85
N ALA A 120 12.11 -11.87 -3.77
CA ALA A 120 12.17 -10.94 -4.90
C ALA A 120 13.60 -10.74 -5.43
N ARG A 121 14.60 -10.75 -4.52
CA ARG A 121 16.01 -10.65 -4.89
C ARG A 121 16.52 -11.88 -5.64
N SER A 122 15.99 -13.06 -5.32
CA SER A 122 16.40 -14.34 -5.93
C SER A 122 15.48 -14.81 -7.06
N ALA A 123 14.35 -14.14 -7.28
CA ALA A 123 13.35 -14.53 -8.25
C ALA A 123 13.91 -14.59 -9.67
N GLY A 124 13.72 -15.73 -10.31
CA GLY A 124 14.14 -16.02 -11.69
C GLY A 124 12.96 -16.05 -12.66
N VAL A 125 13.24 -15.82 -13.93
CA VAL A 125 12.24 -15.94 -15.00
C VAL A 125 11.63 -17.34 -14.99
N GLY A 126 10.30 -17.41 -14.97
CA GLY A 126 9.55 -18.66 -14.93
C GLY A 126 9.11 -19.11 -13.53
N ASP A 127 9.63 -18.51 -12.46
CA ASP A 127 9.20 -18.83 -11.09
C ASP A 127 7.70 -18.58 -10.93
N GLU A 128 7.02 -19.54 -10.29
CA GLU A 128 5.57 -19.49 -10.10
C GLU A 128 5.20 -18.65 -8.89
N VAL A 129 4.15 -17.87 -9.03
CA VAL A 129 3.61 -16.99 -8.00
C VAL A 129 2.10 -17.15 -7.90
N TYR A 130 1.62 -17.41 -6.71
CA TYR A 130 0.19 -17.40 -6.39
C TYR A 130 -0.14 -16.19 -5.53
N PHE A 131 -1.27 -15.54 -5.80
CA PHE A 131 -1.72 -14.42 -5.00
C PHE A 131 -3.24 -14.22 -5.03
N LEU A 132 -3.74 -13.54 -4.02
CA LEU A 132 -5.14 -13.16 -3.87
C LEU A 132 -5.30 -11.66 -4.13
N GLY A 133 -6.37 -11.27 -4.77
CA GLY A 133 -6.67 -9.85 -4.98
C GLY A 133 -7.36 -9.55 -6.29
N PRO A 134 -7.26 -8.26 -6.75
CA PRO A 134 -6.73 -7.13 -6.01
C PRO A 134 -7.71 -6.59 -4.95
N GLY A 135 -7.16 -5.90 -3.95
CA GLY A 135 -7.87 -4.95 -3.09
C GLY A 135 -7.42 -3.52 -3.43
N GLY A 136 -8.09 -2.52 -2.89
CA GLY A 136 -7.76 -1.11 -3.08
C GLY A 136 -8.97 -0.24 -2.73
N ALA A 137 -8.74 1.05 -2.50
CA ALA A 137 -9.81 1.99 -2.12
C ALA A 137 -9.51 3.45 -2.50
N TYR A 138 -8.28 3.79 -2.85
CA TYR A 138 -7.86 5.15 -3.13
C TYR A 138 -7.62 5.36 -4.62
N SER A 139 -8.03 6.54 -5.09
CA SER A 139 -7.67 7.09 -6.41
C SER A 139 -7.63 8.61 -6.31
N PRO A 140 -6.68 9.30 -6.93
CA PRO A 140 -6.77 10.74 -7.10
C PRO A 140 -8.10 11.12 -7.76
N SER A 141 -8.70 12.23 -7.31
CA SER A 141 -10.02 12.67 -7.78
C SER A 141 -9.95 14.07 -8.36
N PRO A 142 -10.63 14.34 -9.48
CA PRO A 142 -10.77 15.69 -10.02
C PRO A 142 -11.60 16.63 -9.12
N ASP A 143 -12.32 16.07 -8.15
CA ASP A 143 -13.11 16.87 -7.20
C ASP A 143 -12.25 17.48 -6.07
N ALA A 144 -10.98 17.08 -5.96
CA ALA A 144 -10.04 17.67 -5.02
C ALA A 144 -9.38 18.91 -5.63
N ASP A 145 -9.26 19.98 -4.84
CA ASP A 145 -8.53 21.17 -5.26
C ASP A 145 -7.01 20.93 -5.30
N TRP A 146 -6.53 20.00 -4.46
CA TRP A 146 -5.14 19.57 -4.44
C TRP A 146 -4.98 18.19 -3.78
N HIS A 147 -3.81 17.55 -3.99
CA HIS A 147 -3.50 16.22 -3.49
C HIS A 147 -2.27 16.25 -2.58
N LEU A 148 -2.35 15.50 -1.49
CA LEU A 148 -1.24 15.27 -0.56
C LEU A 148 -0.91 13.76 -0.54
N LEU A 149 0.30 13.40 -0.94
CA LEU A 149 0.77 12.02 -0.96
C LEU A 149 1.97 11.88 0.00
N VAL A 150 1.85 11.04 1.01
CA VAL A 150 2.87 10.92 2.06
C VAL A 150 3.14 9.45 2.35
N GLY A 151 4.42 9.08 2.40
CA GLY A 151 4.79 7.72 2.79
C GLY A 151 6.27 7.43 2.78
N ASP A 152 6.60 6.26 3.31
CA ASP A 152 7.93 5.67 3.29
C ASP A 152 8.13 4.76 2.04
N GLU A 153 9.24 4.03 2.01
CA GLU A 153 9.57 3.09 0.92
C GLU A 153 8.46 2.08 0.64
N SER A 154 7.72 1.66 1.68
CA SER A 154 6.64 0.68 1.54
C SER A 154 5.42 1.25 0.81
N ALA A 155 5.19 2.55 0.93
CA ALA A 155 4.09 3.27 0.28
C ALA A 155 4.49 3.85 -1.09
N LEU A 156 5.79 3.95 -1.38
CA LEU A 156 6.31 4.52 -2.64
C LEU A 156 5.67 3.92 -3.91
N PRO A 157 5.44 2.61 -4.04
CA PRO A 157 4.77 2.06 -5.23
C PRO A 157 3.35 2.60 -5.45
N ALA A 158 2.58 2.80 -4.36
CA ALA A 158 1.23 3.36 -4.43
C ALA A 158 1.25 4.88 -4.69
N ILE A 159 2.20 5.60 -4.09
CA ILE A 159 2.43 7.02 -4.38
C ILE A 159 2.79 7.22 -5.85
N ALA A 160 3.69 6.40 -6.38
CA ALA A 160 4.09 6.46 -7.79
C ALA A 160 2.93 6.15 -8.75
N ALA A 161 2.10 5.15 -8.43
CA ALA A 161 0.88 4.86 -9.19
C ALA A 161 -0.14 6.00 -9.12
N SER A 162 -0.23 6.66 -7.96
CA SER A 162 -1.13 7.80 -7.74
C SER A 162 -0.67 9.04 -8.50
N LEU A 163 0.63 9.38 -8.42
CA LEU A 163 1.22 10.52 -9.15
C LEU A 163 0.95 10.44 -10.65
N ALA A 164 1.10 9.25 -11.24
CA ALA A 164 0.84 9.02 -12.66
C ALA A 164 -0.64 9.21 -13.07
N ARG A 165 -1.57 9.31 -12.09
CA ARG A 165 -3.02 9.44 -12.31
C ARG A 165 -3.64 10.67 -11.67
N VAL A 166 -2.86 11.53 -11.04
CA VAL A 166 -3.34 12.84 -10.60
C VAL A 166 -3.84 13.60 -11.84
N PRO A 167 -5.04 14.20 -11.79
CA PRO A 167 -5.57 14.97 -12.91
C PRO A 167 -4.62 16.08 -13.35
N GLU A 168 -4.52 16.30 -14.66
CA GLU A 168 -3.69 17.35 -15.22
C GLU A 168 -4.11 18.73 -14.68
N GLY A 169 -3.13 19.51 -14.23
CA GLY A 169 -3.35 20.82 -13.63
C GLY A 169 -3.75 20.82 -12.16
N ALA A 170 -4.03 19.64 -11.55
CA ALA A 170 -4.28 19.57 -10.12
C ALA A 170 -2.95 19.68 -9.34
N PRO A 171 -2.82 20.63 -8.38
CA PRO A 171 -1.64 20.70 -7.55
C PRO A 171 -1.44 19.42 -6.73
N VAL A 172 -0.20 18.95 -6.65
CA VAL A 172 0.14 17.79 -5.80
C VAL A 172 1.41 18.06 -5.02
N ARG A 173 1.40 17.71 -3.75
CA ARG A 173 2.52 17.68 -2.83
C ARG A 173 2.78 16.23 -2.44
N ALA A 174 3.96 15.72 -2.76
CA ALA A 174 4.36 14.37 -2.37
C ALA A 174 5.59 14.44 -1.45
N PHE A 175 5.49 13.83 -0.28
CA PHE A 175 6.59 13.67 0.66
C PHE A 175 6.91 12.18 0.76
N ILE A 176 8.11 11.80 0.37
CA ILE A 176 8.52 10.40 0.29
C ILE A 176 9.79 10.22 1.11
N GLU A 177 9.71 9.46 2.21
CA GLU A 177 10.87 9.12 3.00
C GLU A 177 11.53 7.86 2.46
N VAL A 178 12.84 7.94 2.26
CA VAL A 178 13.70 6.83 1.85
C VAL A 178 14.97 6.83 2.69
N ALA A 179 15.72 5.71 2.68
CA ALA A 179 16.92 5.57 3.49
C ALA A 179 17.98 6.63 3.16
N GLY A 180 18.23 6.90 1.89
CA GLY A 180 19.21 7.88 1.42
C GLY A 180 18.95 8.29 -0.03
N ALA A 181 19.78 9.16 -0.58
CA ALA A 181 19.61 9.70 -1.94
C ALA A 181 19.70 8.61 -3.03
N GLU A 182 20.41 7.54 -2.76
CA GLU A 182 20.53 6.38 -3.64
C GLU A 182 19.23 5.59 -3.84
N GLU A 183 18.22 5.87 -3.02
CA GLU A 183 16.90 5.25 -3.08
C GLU A 183 15.88 6.09 -3.85
N GLU A 184 16.25 7.28 -4.32
CA GLU A 184 15.37 8.07 -5.17
C GLU A 184 15.13 7.40 -6.52
N GLN A 185 13.91 7.51 -7.01
CA GLN A 185 13.49 6.91 -8.28
C GLN A 185 12.85 7.96 -9.19
N PRO A 186 13.01 7.84 -10.51
CA PRO A 186 12.22 8.64 -11.44
C PRO A 186 10.73 8.31 -11.31
N LEU A 187 9.90 9.32 -11.07
CA LEU A 187 8.46 9.18 -10.93
C LEU A 187 7.74 9.94 -12.04
N ALA A 188 6.82 9.26 -12.72
CA ALA A 188 5.88 9.93 -13.61
C ALA A 188 4.89 10.73 -12.78
N ALA A 189 4.81 12.03 -13.04
CA ALA A 189 3.94 12.95 -12.31
C ALA A 189 3.42 14.04 -13.27
N PRO A 190 2.26 14.70 -12.95
CA PRO A 190 1.79 15.81 -13.75
C PRO A 190 2.74 17.00 -13.66
N PRO A 191 2.74 17.88 -14.68
CA PRO A 191 3.51 19.13 -14.62
C PRO A 191 3.16 19.96 -13.39
N GLY A 192 4.18 20.45 -12.68
CA GLY A 192 4.00 21.25 -11.45
C GLY A 192 3.81 20.41 -10.18
N ALA A 193 3.91 19.09 -10.24
CA ALA A 193 3.98 18.25 -9.05
C ALA A 193 5.23 18.60 -8.22
N GLU A 194 5.04 18.81 -6.92
CA GLU A 194 6.13 19.02 -5.99
C GLU A 194 6.41 17.71 -5.24
N ILE A 195 7.52 17.06 -5.59
CA ILE A 195 7.97 15.81 -4.98
C ILE A 195 9.19 16.13 -4.11
N VAL A 196 9.05 15.87 -2.82
CA VAL A 196 10.09 16.08 -1.82
C VAL A 196 10.58 14.72 -1.32
N TRP A 197 11.81 14.39 -1.65
CA TRP A 197 12.50 13.24 -1.11
C TRP A 197 13.11 13.59 0.26
N LEU A 198 12.79 12.79 1.26
CA LEU A 198 13.27 12.94 2.62
C LEU A 198 14.23 11.79 2.94
N HIS A 199 15.51 12.09 3.05
CA HIS A 199 16.52 11.08 3.34
C HIS A 199 16.58 10.85 4.85
N ARG A 200 16.13 9.68 5.30
CA ARG A 200 16.06 9.31 6.72
C ARG A 200 17.43 9.32 7.38
N GLY A 201 18.42 8.69 6.74
CA GLY A 201 19.73 8.51 7.33
C GLY A 201 19.64 7.76 8.66
N ALA A 202 20.16 8.36 9.74
CA ALA A 202 20.12 7.80 11.09
C ALA A 202 18.90 8.22 11.92
N ALA A 203 17.98 9.04 11.38
CA ALA A 203 16.79 9.46 12.09
C ALA A 203 15.78 8.30 12.22
N PRO A 204 14.88 8.34 13.23
CA PRO A 204 13.76 7.41 13.31
C PRO A 204 12.88 7.46 12.06
N VAL A 205 12.30 6.30 11.69
CA VAL A 205 11.37 6.20 10.55
C VAL A 205 10.19 7.14 10.76
N GLY A 206 9.88 7.95 9.74
CA GLY A 206 8.74 8.85 9.73
C GLY A 206 8.93 10.19 10.43
N GLU A 207 10.01 10.39 11.20
CA GLU A 207 10.25 11.66 11.90
C GLU A 207 10.33 12.84 10.92
N ARG A 208 11.03 12.66 9.81
CA ARG A 208 11.14 13.69 8.76
C ARG A 208 9.83 13.90 8.01
N LEU A 209 9.05 12.85 7.78
CA LEU A 209 7.70 12.95 7.19
C LEU A 209 6.77 13.77 8.07
N VAL A 210 6.74 13.48 9.38
CA VAL A 210 5.92 14.21 10.34
C VAL A 210 6.30 15.68 10.36
N THR A 211 7.59 15.98 10.45
CA THR A 211 8.08 17.37 10.44
C THR A 211 7.69 18.08 9.15
N ALA A 212 7.96 17.49 7.99
CA ALA A 212 7.67 18.12 6.70
C ALA A 212 6.17 18.39 6.49
N VAL A 213 5.30 17.47 6.90
CA VAL A 213 3.85 17.66 6.77
C VAL A 213 3.31 18.69 7.78
N ARG A 214 3.87 18.75 9.00
CA ARG A 214 3.48 19.78 9.99
C ARG A 214 3.88 21.17 9.57
N GLU A 215 5.04 21.32 8.93
CA GLU A 215 5.58 22.58 8.44
C GLU A 215 5.00 23.00 7.08
N LEU A 216 4.25 22.10 6.41
CA LEU A 216 3.63 22.41 5.13
C LEU A 216 2.66 23.58 5.27
N ASP A 217 2.87 24.61 4.45
CA ASP A 217 1.85 25.63 4.20
C ASP A 217 0.74 25.02 3.34
N PHE A 218 -0.37 24.67 4.01
CA PHE A 218 -1.48 23.97 3.36
C PHE A 218 -2.16 24.90 2.37
N PRO A 219 -2.21 24.52 1.07
CA PRO A 219 -3.00 25.25 0.10
C PRO A 219 -4.46 25.36 0.54
N GLU A 220 -5.12 26.43 0.12
CA GLU A 220 -6.57 26.55 0.30
C GLU A 220 -7.32 25.48 -0.51
N GLY A 221 -8.55 25.19 -0.10
CA GLY A 221 -9.42 24.25 -0.79
C GLY A 221 -9.44 22.84 -0.19
N ARG A 222 -10.11 21.96 -0.91
CA ARG A 222 -10.36 20.59 -0.52
C ARG A 222 -9.17 19.71 -0.88
N VAL A 223 -8.42 19.25 0.11
CA VAL A 223 -7.38 18.24 -0.07
C VAL A 223 -7.95 16.84 -0.19
N LEU A 224 -7.34 16.01 -1.03
CA LEU A 224 -7.45 14.55 -0.95
C LEU A 224 -6.09 13.98 -0.58
N ALA A 225 -5.99 13.38 0.61
CA ALA A 225 -4.72 12.94 1.17
C ALA A 225 -4.60 11.42 1.22
N PHE A 226 -3.41 10.93 0.85
CA PHE A 226 -2.96 9.55 0.95
C PHE A 226 -1.74 9.51 1.89
N VAL A 227 -1.87 8.83 3.03
CA VAL A 227 -0.80 8.77 4.05
C VAL A 227 -0.63 7.32 4.49
N HIS A 228 0.42 6.67 4.01
CA HIS A 228 0.65 5.25 4.25
C HIS A 228 2.12 4.95 4.55
N GLY A 229 2.40 3.86 5.25
CA GLY A 229 3.74 3.41 5.61
C GLY A 229 3.81 2.85 7.03
N GLU A 230 4.84 3.16 7.79
CA GLU A 230 5.01 2.71 9.16
C GLU A 230 3.91 3.27 10.08
N ALA A 231 3.36 2.41 10.93
CA ALA A 231 2.16 2.69 11.73
C ALA A 231 2.31 3.88 12.71
N GLY A 232 3.49 4.12 13.24
CA GLY A 232 3.75 5.19 14.23
C GLY A 232 3.57 6.57 13.62
N PHE A 233 4.29 6.89 12.55
CA PHE A 233 4.14 8.19 11.89
C PHE A 233 2.76 8.36 11.25
N VAL A 234 2.17 7.27 10.73
CA VAL A 234 0.81 7.29 10.18
C VAL A 234 -0.21 7.68 11.25
N LYS A 235 -0.08 7.15 12.49
CA LYS A 235 -0.93 7.54 13.63
C LYS A 235 -0.77 9.03 13.95
N GLU A 236 0.46 9.53 13.99
CA GLU A 236 0.75 10.93 14.31
C GLU A 236 0.18 11.87 13.24
N LEU A 237 0.44 11.59 11.96
CA LEU A 237 -0.09 12.39 10.85
C LEU A 237 -1.62 12.32 10.76
N ARG A 238 -2.22 11.16 11.11
CA ARG A 238 -3.68 11.08 11.21
C ARG A 238 -4.22 12.06 12.24
N GLY A 239 -3.61 12.14 13.42
CA GLY A 239 -3.98 13.13 14.45
C GLY A 239 -3.85 14.55 13.94
N HIS A 240 -2.70 14.89 13.36
CA HIS A 240 -2.47 16.22 12.79
C HIS A 240 -3.50 16.59 11.72
N LEU A 241 -3.70 15.74 10.71
CA LEU A 241 -4.61 16.03 9.60
C LEU A 241 -6.09 16.09 10.05
N ARG A 242 -6.50 15.17 10.93
CA ARG A 242 -7.89 15.08 11.38
C ARG A 242 -8.25 16.12 12.44
N LEU A 243 -7.41 16.26 13.48
CA LEU A 243 -7.75 17.06 14.66
C LEU A 243 -7.23 18.48 14.57
N GLU A 244 -6.00 18.68 14.10
CA GLU A 244 -5.41 20.01 14.05
C GLU A 244 -5.79 20.76 12.77
N ARG A 245 -5.83 20.05 11.60
CA ARG A 245 -6.20 20.63 10.30
C ARG A 245 -7.69 20.48 9.94
N GLY A 246 -8.45 19.66 10.66
CA GLY A 246 -9.89 19.50 10.45
C GLY A 246 -10.28 18.80 9.14
N ILE A 247 -9.35 18.03 8.52
CA ILE A 247 -9.63 17.36 7.26
C ILE A 247 -10.64 16.23 7.49
N ALA A 248 -11.70 16.19 6.69
CA ALA A 248 -12.76 15.21 6.83
C ALA A 248 -12.28 13.78 6.53
N ARG A 249 -12.90 12.77 7.17
CA ARG A 249 -12.47 11.35 7.06
C ARG A 249 -12.49 10.84 5.62
N GLU A 250 -13.48 11.24 4.85
CA GLU A 250 -13.67 10.85 3.45
C GLU A 250 -12.61 11.45 2.50
N GLN A 251 -11.85 12.45 2.96
CA GLN A 251 -10.75 13.05 2.24
C GLN A 251 -9.40 12.38 2.54
N LEU A 252 -9.38 11.39 3.44
CA LEU A 252 -8.17 10.73 3.93
C LEU A 252 -8.17 9.24 3.60
N SER A 253 -7.23 8.80 2.77
CA SER A 253 -6.78 7.42 2.72
C SER A 253 -5.57 7.27 3.64
N ILE A 254 -5.74 6.63 4.78
CA ILE A 254 -4.69 6.57 5.79
C ILE A 254 -4.63 5.19 6.46
N SER A 255 -3.45 4.53 6.40
CA SER A 255 -3.28 3.20 6.96
C SER A 255 -1.81 2.85 7.18
N GLY A 256 -1.48 2.28 8.34
CA GLY A 256 -0.17 1.64 8.54
C GLY A 256 -0.04 0.40 7.65
N TYR A 257 1.03 0.33 6.88
CA TYR A 257 1.37 -0.84 6.08
C TYR A 257 2.17 -1.85 6.90
N TRP A 258 3.08 -1.36 7.70
CA TRP A 258 3.93 -2.13 8.57
C TRP A 258 4.10 -1.45 9.94
N ARG A 259 4.72 -2.11 10.91
CA ARG A 259 4.96 -1.57 12.23
C ARG A 259 6.36 -1.94 12.69
N LEU A 260 7.12 -0.96 13.14
CA LEU A 260 8.45 -1.16 13.69
C LEU A 260 8.40 -2.12 14.89
N GLY A 261 9.28 -3.12 14.88
CA GLY A 261 9.34 -4.15 15.94
C GLY A 261 8.30 -5.27 15.83
N ALA A 262 7.50 -5.31 14.77
CA ALA A 262 6.58 -6.40 14.48
C ALA A 262 6.89 -7.02 13.10
N ASP A 263 6.81 -8.34 13.01
CA ASP A 263 6.74 -9.00 11.71
C ASP A 263 5.37 -8.79 11.06
N GLU A 264 5.25 -9.12 9.77
CA GLU A 264 3.99 -8.88 9.05
C GLU A 264 2.82 -9.69 9.62
N ASP A 265 3.03 -10.93 10.04
CA ASP A 265 1.97 -11.78 10.59
C ASP A 265 1.46 -11.23 11.93
N GLY A 266 2.35 -10.81 12.81
CA GLY A 266 2.04 -10.14 14.07
C GLY A 266 1.35 -8.79 13.86
N TRP A 267 1.84 -7.99 12.90
CA TRP A 267 1.19 -6.73 12.54
C TRP A 267 -0.22 -6.95 11.99
N GLN A 268 -0.42 -7.85 11.04
CA GLN A 268 -1.74 -8.13 10.47
C GLN A 268 -2.72 -8.68 11.52
N ALA A 269 -2.24 -9.48 12.47
CA ALA A 269 -3.06 -9.99 13.57
C ALA A 269 -3.54 -8.88 14.51
N SER A 270 -2.68 -7.90 14.83
CA SER A 270 -2.96 -6.81 15.76
C SER A 270 -3.51 -5.53 15.12
N LYS A 271 -3.38 -5.37 13.81
CA LYS A 271 -3.72 -4.14 13.07
C LYS A 271 -5.16 -3.65 13.31
N ARG A 272 -6.11 -4.58 13.38
CA ARG A 272 -7.52 -4.21 13.61
C ARG A 272 -7.73 -3.59 14.99
N GLU A 273 -7.14 -4.17 16.01
CA GLU A 273 -7.22 -3.68 17.38
C GLU A 273 -6.49 -2.35 17.53
N TRP A 274 -5.28 -2.26 16.96
CA TRP A 274 -4.51 -1.02 16.93
C TRP A 274 -5.27 0.12 16.25
N ASN A 275 -5.90 -0.12 15.10
CA ASN A 275 -6.73 0.89 14.42
C ASN A 275 -7.90 1.34 15.30
N ALA A 276 -8.57 0.42 15.99
CA ALA A 276 -9.67 0.75 16.90
C ALA A 276 -9.21 1.60 18.10
N GLN A 277 -8.05 1.29 18.66
CA GLN A 277 -7.44 2.09 19.73
C GLN A 277 -7.09 3.51 19.26
N VAL A 278 -6.43 3.65 18.11
CA VAL A 278 -6.09 4.95 17.52
C VAL A 278 -7.34 5.78 17.24
N GLU A 279 -8.40 5.15 16.73
CA GLU A 279 -9.68 5.81 16.47
C GLU A 279 -10.32 6.31 17.78
N ALA A 280 -10.39 5.46 18.79
CA ALA A 280 -10.95 5.81 20.10
C ALA A 280 -10.16 6.93 20.81
N GLU A 281 -8.82 6.88 20.79
CA GLU A 281 -7.97 7.91 21.38
C GLU A 281 -8.19 9.28 20.72
N GLN A 282 -8.31 9.31 19.40
CA GLN A 282 -8.46 10.55 18.65
C GLN A 282 -9.89 11.10 18.68
N GLU A 283 -10.92 10.26 18.69
CA GLU A 283 -12.32 10.69 18.87
C GLU A 283 -12.60 11.16 20.30
N GLY A 284 -11.97 10.54 21.30
CA GLY A 284 -12.04 10.99 22.68
C GLY A 284 -11.50 12.41 22.91
N GLN A 285 -10.46 12.80 22.16
CA GLN A 285 -9.91 14.16 22.22
C GLN A 285 -10.84 15.21 21.58
N THR A 286 -11.57 14.83 20.54
CA THR A 286 -12.53 15.73 19.87
C THR A 286 -13.77 16.04 20.75
N SER A 287 -14.14 15.11 21.63
CA SER A 287 -15.28 15.29 22.56
C SER A 287 -14.93 16.06 23.83
N ALA A 288 -13.66 16.31 24.09
CA ALA A 288 -13.16 17.00 25.29
C ALA A 288 -12.71 18.46 25.01
N ALA A 289 -12.68 18.89 23.76
CA ALA A 289 -12.37 20.25 23.29
C ALA A 289 -13.64 20.99 22.87
#